data_1cedb52b1c03ce1791e7cedb76dc8d40
#
_entry.id   1cedb52b1c03ce1791e7cedb76dc8d40
#
_cell.length_a   1.000
_cell.length_b   1.000
_cell.length_c   1.000
_cell.angle_alpha   90.00
_cell.angle_beta   90.00
_cell.angle_gamma   90.00
#
_symmetry.space_group_name_H-M   'P 1'
#
loop_
_entity.id
_entity.type
_entity.pdbx_description
1 polymer ?
#
loop_
_entity_poly.entity_id
_entity_poly.type
_entity_poly.pdbx_seq_one_letter_code
_entity_poly.pdbx_strand_id
1 'polypeptide(L)'
;TNCTSAITSFTITDTHVNPAVTAATTTNNTNCSGATPNGLLTININGAVPVAGQFTIEWFEGNGTSTPLGTTTGSVTGAANQTAQNLKAGNYTVRVTDLVTPNNGCSTTTTFTITDTPAVVTVDNADIALTPQSNCSPVNGSATVNEITVNGAGIGNTTGYTFTWYESNGTTVVAGSGTAATIGVALAAGNY
;
A
#
# COMPACT_ATOMS: atom_id res chain seq x y z
N THR A 1 -20.83 56.46 54.86
CA THR A 1 -20.93 56.47 53.37
C THR A 1 -20.36 55.20 52.85
N ASN A 2 -21.23 54.32 52.37
CA ASN A 2 -20.80 53.09 51.69
C ASN A 2 -20.35 53.48 50.24
N CYS A 3 -19.04 53.53 50.02
CA CYS A 3 -18.50 53.64 48.64
C CYS A 3 -18.50 52.22 48.01
N THR A 4 -19.36 52.01 47.03
CA THR A 4 -19.34 50.80 46.17
C THR A 4 -18.63 51.13 44.88
N SER A 5 -17.66 50.30 44.47
CA SER A 5 -17.06 50.42 43.13
C SER A 5 -18.03 49.84 42.08
N ALA A 6 -18.02 50.39 40.88
CA ALA A 6 -18.72 49.81 39.76
C ALA A 6 -18.14 48.46 39.39
N ILE A 7 -18.98 47.48 39.08
CA ILE A 7 -18.56 46.18 38.54
C ILE A 7 -18.09 46.40 37.11
N THR A 8 -16.85 46.04 36.82
CA THR A 8 -16.30 46.09 35.46
C THR A 8 -16.21 44.65 34.94
N SER A 9 -16.83 44.36 33.81
CA SER A 9 -16.70 43.10 33.10
C SER A 9 -15.68 43.23 31.96
N PHE A 10 -14.90 42.17 31.76
CA PHE A 10 -13.98 42.09 30.63
C PHE A 10 -14.12 40.71 30.00
N THR A 11 -13.81 40.57 28.70
CA THR A 11 -13.88 39.32 27.95
C THR A 11 -12.47 38.86 27.62
N ILE A 12 -12.19 37.61 27.91
CA ILE A 12 -10.98 36.94 27.47
C ILE A 12 -11.39 36.16 26.22
N THR A 13 -10.74 36.43 25.10
CA THR A 13 -10.95 35.71 23.84
C THR A 13 -9.96 34.57 23.69
N ASP A 14 -10.43 33.43 23.16
CA ASP A 14 -9.59 32.32 22.78
C ASP A 14 -9.03 32.60 21.38
N THR A 15 -7.70 32.55 21.25
CA THR A 15 -6.96 32.79 20.00
C THR A 15 -6.04 31.63 19.63
N HIS A 16 -6.26 30.42 20.21
CA HIS A 16 -5.45 29.27 19.85
C HIS A 16 -5.65 28.88 18.38
N VAL A 17 -4.63 28.28 17.77
CA VAL A 17 -4.65 27.76 16.41
C VAL A 17 -4.28 26.29 16.45
N ASN A 18 -5.16 25.44 15.92
CA ASN A 18 -4.88 24.03 15.76
C ASN A 18 -3.90 23.79 14.60
N PRO A 19 -3.01 22.80 14.69
CA PRO A 19 -2.12 22.44 13.59
C PRO A 19 -2.92 22.02 12.36
N ALA A 20 -2.60 22.56 11.18
CA ALA A 20 -3.19 22.16 9.91
C ALA A 20 -2.41 20.98 9.32
N VAL A 21 -3.08 19.84 9.09
CA VAL A 21 -2.47 18.60 8.61
C VAL A 21 -2.88 18.34 7.17
N THR A 22 -1.90 18.13 6.29
CA THR A 22 -2.11 17.80 4.87
C THR A 22 -1.23 16.63 4.45
N ALA A 23 -1.66 15.85 3.45
CA ALA A 23 -0.79 14.87 2.82
C ALA A 23 0.30 15.57 2.01
N ALA A 24 1.56 15.19 2.25
CA ALA A 24 2.71 15.58 1.44
C ALA A 24 2.95 14.56 0.31
N THR A 25 2.86 13.26 0.64
CA THR A 25 2.98 12.16 -0.31
C THR A 25 2.00 11.06 0.08
N THR A 26 1.32 10.50 -0.92
CA THR A 26 0.50 9.31 -0.78
C THR A 26 0.90 8.32 -1.87
N THR A 27 1.28 7.11 -1.48
CA THR A 27 1.54 5.99 -2.39
C THR A 27 0.56 4.88 -2.07
N ASN A 28 -0.21 4.45 -3.07
CA ASN A 28 -1.16 3.35 -2.92
C ASN A 28 -0.44 2.02 -2.75
N ASN A 29 -1.13 1.05 -2.15
CA ASN A 29 -0.61 -0.30 -2.08
C ASN A 29 -0.71 -0.97 -3.46
N THR A 30 0.43 -1.44 -3.97
CA THR A 30 0.51 -2.17 -5.25
C THR A 30 0.80 -3.66 -5.06
N ASN A 31 1.06 -4.08 -3.83
CA ASN A 31 1.35 -5.47 -3.50
C ASN A 31 0.07 -6.29 -3.33
N CYS A 32 -0.05 -7.38 -4.10
CA CYS A 32 -1.15 -8.35 -3.96
C CYS A 32 -1.06 -9.16 -2.65
N SER A 33 0.12 -9.28 -2.06
CA SER A 33 0.32 -9.99 -0.80
C SER A 33 -0.07 -9.10 0.38
N GLY A 34 -1.08 -9.50 1.13
CA GLY A 34 -1.44 -8.84 2.38
C GLY A 34 -0.37 -8.92 3.48
N ALA A 35 0.66 -9.75 3.32
CA ALA A 35 1.76 -9.88 4.27
C ALA A 35 2.85 -8.81 4.11
N THR A 36 2.98 -8.23 2.91
CA THR A 36 4.01 -7.23 2.60
C THR A 36 3.41 -6.01 1.89
N PRO A 37 2.49 -5.27 2.51
CA PRO A 37 1.92 -4.08 1.91
C PRO A 37 3.01 -3.01 1.72
N ASN A 38 2.86 -2.15 0.70
CA ASN A 38 3.84 -1.11 0.36
C ASN A 38 3.23 0.30 0.26
N GLY A 39 2.01 0.51 0.73
CA GLY A 39 1.41 1.83 0.82
C GLY A 39 2.21 2.76 1.74
N LEU A 40 2.23 4.05 1.42
CA LEU A 40 2.96 5.08 2.17
C LEU A 40 2.15 6.36 2.23
N LEU A 41 2.21 7.02 3.37
CA LEU A 41 1.60 8.32 3.62
C LEU A 41 2.56 9.19 4.42
N THR A 42 2.95 10.34 3.86
CA THR A 42 3.74 11.36 4.55
C THR A 42 2.88 12.62 4.70
N ILE A 43 2.96 13.27 5.86
CA ILE A 43 2.21 14.50 6.13
C ILE A 43 3.11 15.72 6.24
N ASN A 44 2.53 16.86 5.89
CA ASN A 44 2.99 18.18 6.28
C ASN A 44 2.10 18.76 7.39
N ILE A 45 2.69 19.58 8.24
CA ILE A 45 1.99 20.34 9.28
C ILE A 45 2.21 21.83 9.00
N ASN A 46 1.13 22.61 8.95
CA ASN A 46 1.18 24.04 8.62
C ASN A 46 1.88 24.34 7.29
N GLY A 47 1.75 23.41 6.32
CA GLY A 47 2.34 23.53 4.98
C GLY A 47 3.83 23.17 4.87
N ALA A 48 4.47 22.69 5.94
CA ALA A 48 5.88 22.34 5.97
C ALA A 48 6.13 20.94 6.56
N VAL A 49 7.31 20.39 6.26
CA VAL A 49 7.78 19.14 6.91
C VAL A 49 7.93 19.41 8.42
N PRO A 50 7.30 18.60 9.28
CA PRO A 50 7.37 18.83 10.72
C PRO A 50 8.78 18.64 11.28
N VAL A 51 9.14 19.51 12.22
CA VAL A 51 10.42 19.44 12.92
C VAL A 51 10.25 18.58 14.19
N ALA A 52 11.22 17.72 14.45
CA ALA A 52 11.21 16.89 15.65
C ALA A 52 11.12 17.73 16.94
N GLY A 53 10.25 17.30 17.86
CA GLY A 53 10.04 17.97 19.15
C GLY A 53 9.06 19.16 19.10
N GLN A 54 8.58 19.59 17.92
CA GLN A 54 7.54 20.61 17.83
C GLN A 54 6.12 20.04 17.94
N PHE A 55 5.95 18.79 17.51
CA PHE A 55 4.66 18.12 17.50
C PHE A 55 4.78 16.70 18.05
N THR A 56 3.71 16.22 18.69
CA THR A 56 3.46 14.79 18.86
C THR A 56 2.60 14.33 17.69
N ILE A 57 3.07 13.31 16.94
CA ILE A 57 2.37 12.73 15.79
C ILE A 57 2.07 11.27 16.10
N GLU A 58 0.79 10.92 16.12
CA GLU A 58 0.29 9.59 16.43
C GLU A 58 -0.55 9.08 15.26
N TRP A 59 -0.29 7.84 14.84
CA TRP A 59 -0.97 7.20 13.72
C TRP A 59 -1.86 6.07 14.18
N PHE A 60 -3.01 5.93 13.54
CA PHE A 60 -4.04 4.95 13.86
C PHE A 60 -4.57 4.29 12.57
N GLU A 61 -5.00 3.04 12.68
CA GLU A 61 -5.75 2.34 11.64
C GLU A 61 -7.24 2.71 11.73
N GLY A 62 -7.89 2.90 10.57
CA GLY A 62 -9.31 3.25 10.49
C GLY A 62 -9.61 4.73 10.64
N ASN A 63 -10.89 5.04 10.89
CA ASN A 63 -11.44 6.40 10.94
C ASN A 63 -11.41 7.02 12.34
N GLY A 64 -10.56 6.56 13.23
CA GLY A 64 -10.52 7.06 14.61
C GLY A 64 -9.19 6.81 15.27
N THR A 65 -9.11 7.09 16.58
CA THR A 65 -7.85 7.01 17.35
C THR A 65 -7.83 5.82 18.31
N SER A 66 -8.62 4.79 18.09
CA SER A 66 -8.73 3.62 18.97
C SER A 66 -7.70 2.53 18.68
N THR A 67 -7.21 2.41 17.45
CA THR A 67 -6.28 1.34 17.03
C THR A 67 -4.96 1.96 16.58
N PRO A 68 -3.94 2.03 17.44
CA PRO A 68 -2.63 2.56 17.07
C PRO A 68 -2.00 1.79 15.91
N LEU A 69 -1.37 2.50 14.96
CA LEU A 69 -0.64 1.90 13.86
C LEU A 69 0.56 1.09 14.41
N GLY A 70 0.85 -0.05 13.75
CA GLY A 70 1.93 -0.94 14.16
C GLY A 70 1.50 -2.08 15.08
N THR A 71 0.23 -2.15 15.48
CA THR A 71 -0.32 -3.29 16.23
C THR A 71 -0.53 -4.52 15.34
N THR A 72 -0.93 -4.32 14.08
CA THR A 72 -1.19 -5.40 13.11
C THR A 72 -0.38 -5.24 11.84
N THR A 73 -0.30 -4.05 11.29
CA THR A 73 0.44 -3.72 10.06
C THR A 73 0.92 -2.28 10.10
N GLY A 74 1.90 -1.97 9.24
CA GLY A 74 2.44 -0.64 9.13
C GLY A 74 3.54 -0.32 10.13
N SER A 75 4.23 0.76 9.89
CA SER A 75 5.25 1.32 10.78
C SER A 75 5.34 2.82 10.59
N VAL A 76 5.90 3.50 11.58
CA VAL A 76 6.09 4.96 11.55
C VAL A 76 7.57 5.27 11.40
N THR A 77 7.91 6.25 10.58
CA THR A 77 9.29 6.67 10.31
C THR A 77 9.38 8.18 10.06
N GLY A 78 10.60 8.68 9.91
CA GLY A 78 10.89 10.10 9.79
C GLY A 78 11.30 10.72 11.12
N ALA A 79 12.04 11.84 11.08
CA ALA A 79 12.61 12.49 12.26
C ALA A 79 11.54 12.97 13.27
N ALA A 80 10.34 13.29 12.78
CA ALA A 80 9.20 13.69 13.61
C ALA A 80 8.03 12.67 13.56
N ASN A 81 8.28 11.42 13.13
CA ASN A 81 7.24 10.40 12.91
C ASN A 81 6.16 10.82 11.87
N GLN A 82 6.52 11.64 10.90
CA GLN A 82 5.61 12.21 9.91
C GLN A 82 5.22 11.24 8.79
N THR A 83 5.83 10.05 8.71
CA THR A 83 5.59 9.08 7.64
C THR A 83 5.08 7.76 8.21
N ALA A 84 3.92 7.30 7.73
CA ALA A 84 3.41 5.95 7.92
C ALA A 84 3.72 5.14 6.65
N GLN A 85 4.22 3.91 6.79
CA GLN A 85 4.66 3.06 5.68
C GLN A 85 4.22 1.60 5.88
N ASN A 86 4.38 0.79 4.83
CA ASN A 86 3.90 -0.60 4.80
C ASN A 86 2.40 -0.70 5.07
N LEU A 87 1.64 0.21 4.47
CA LEU A 87 0.21 0.35 4.66
C LEU A 87 -0.56 -0.52 3.66
N LYS A 88 -1.55 -1.25 4.15
CA LYS A 88 -2.59 -1.89 3.33
C LYS A 88 -3.54 -0.83 2.79
N ALA A 89 -4.39 -1.19 1.84
CA ALA A 89 -5.55 -0.38 1.52
C ALA A 89 -6.45 -0.22 2.74
N GLY A 90 -6.92 0.99 2.96
CA GLY A 90 -7.74 1.34 4.12
C GLY A 90 -7.62 2.81 4.50
N ASN A 91 -8.33 3.18 5.54
CA ASN A 91 -8.25 4.51 6.12
C ASN A 91 -7.22 4.53 7.25
N TYR A 92 -6.51 5.64 7.34
CA TYR A 92 -5.51 5.90 8.38
C TYR A 92 -5.74 7.28 8.96
N THR A 93 -5.81 7.34 10.26
CA THR A 93 -6.03 8.60 10.99
C THR A 93 -4.73 9.02 11.66
N VAL A 94 -4.37 10.28 11.53
CA VAL A 94 -3.27 10.89 12.24
C VAL A 94 -3.81 11.93 13.24
N ARG A 95 -3.30 11.89 14.46
CA ARG A 95 -3.48 12.94 15.47
C ARG A 95 -2.17 13.70 15.64
N VAL A 96 -2.24 15.01 15.49
CA VAL A 96 -1.11 15.91 15.67
C VAL A 96 -1.41 16.85 16.83
N THR A 97 -0.51 16.91 17.81
CA THR A 97 -0.61 17.82 18.96
C THR A 97 0.59 18.77 18.94
N ASP A 98 0.33 20.07 19.01
CA ASP A 98 1.37 21.09 19.10
C ASP A 98 2.01 21.09 20.51
N LEU A 99 3.33 21.14 20.57
CA LEU A 99 4.10 21.17 21.80
C LEU A 99 4.72 22.55 22.08
N VAL A 100 4.53 23.50 21.17
CA VAL A 100 5.18 24.82 21.24
C VAL A 100 4.16 25.92 21.60
N THR A 101 4.55 26.79 22.54
CA THR A 101 3.77 27.98 22.86
C THR A 101 3.68 28.91 21.64
N PRO A 102 2.54 29.63 21.42
CA PRO A 102 1.38 29.75 22.31
C PRO A 102 0.34 28.63 22.18
N ASN A 103 0.48 27.68 21.21
CA ASN A 103 -0.56 26.71 20.86
C ASN A 103 -0.34 25.33 21.53
N ASN A 104 0.52 25.24 22.53
CA ASN A 104 0.83 23.99 23.22
C ASN A 104 -0.42 23.26 23.71
N GLY A 105 -0.55 21.98 23.32
CA GLY A 105 -1.71 21.16 23.62
C GLY A 105 -2.86 21.24 22.59
N CYS A 106 -2.81 22.17 21.65
CA CYS A 106 -3.78 22.21 20.56
C CYS A 106 -3.58 21.02 19.62
N SER A 107 -4.64 20.36 19.22
CA SER A 107 -4.55 19.14 18.43
C SER A 107 -5.54 19.11 17.27
N THR A 108 -5.12 18.42 16.20
CA THR A 108 -5.96 18.10 15.03
C THR A 108 -5.90 16.62 14.74
N THR A 109 -7.04 16.07 14.30
CA THR A 109 -7.16 14.69 13.80
C THR A 109 -7.59 14.73 12.35
N THR A 110 -6.87 14.03 11.47
CA THR A 110 -7.16 13.99 10.03
C THR A 110 -7.07 12.54 9.54
N THR A 111 -8.00 12.14 8.68
CA THR A 111 -8.03 10.79 8.09
C THR A 111 -7.68 10.85 6.61
N PHE A 112 -6.87 9.89 6.17
CA PHE A 112 -6.43 9.70 4.78
C PHE A 112 -6.75 8.28 4.35
N THR A 113 -6.85 8.05 3.03
CA THR A 113 -7.14 6.74 2.44
C THR A 113 -5.99 6.27 1.58
N ILE A 114 -5.56 5.03 1.79
CA ILE A 114 -4.68 4.27 0.89
C ILE A 114 -5.57 3.31 0.10
N THR A 115 -5.44 3.27 -1.22
CA THR A 115 -6.18 2.35 -2.09
C THR A 115 -5.28 1.20 -2.55
N ASP A 116 -5.88 0.07 -2.95
CA ASP A 116 -5.18 -0.98 -3.68
C ASP A 116 -5.15 -0.65 -5.17
N THR A 117 -3.96 -0.69 -5.73
CA THR A 117 -3.71 -0.60 -7.17
C THR A 117 -2.75 -1.72 -7.60
N PRO A 118 -3.14 -3.00 -7.42
CA PRO A 118 -2.26 -4.12 -7.72
C PRO A 118 -1.92 -4.15 -9.20
N ALA A 119 -0.71 -4.59 -9.53
CA ALA A 119 -0.30 -4.79 -10.90
C ALA A 119 -1.13 -5.91 -11.54
N VAL A 120 -1.65 -5.67 -12.74
CA VAL A 120 -2.29 -6.70 -13.57
C VAL A 120 -1.19 -7.44 -14.34
N VAL A 121 -1.10 -8.75 -14.14
CA VAL A 121 -0.12 -9.61 -14.80
C VAL A 121 -0.88 -10.49 -15.80
N THR A 122 -0.44 -10.50 -17.06
CA THR A 122 -0.99 -11.34 -18.12
C THR A 122 0.12 -12.05 -18.87
N VAL A 123 -0.24 -13.15 -19.53
CA VAL A 123 0.59 -13.86 -20.51
C VAL A 123 -0.14 -13.78 -21.85
N ASP A 124 0.51 -13.19 -22.85
CA ASP A 124 -0.06 -13.12 -24.19
C ASP A 124 0.34 -14.38 -24.98
N ASN A 125 -0.57 -14.87 -25.84
CA ASN A 125 -0.31 -16.06 -26.64
C ASN A 125 0.93 -15.91 -27.56
N ALA A 126 1.24 -14.67 -27.96
CA ALA A 126 2.42 -14.38 -28.77
C ALA A 126 3.75 -14.64 -28.04
N ASP A 127 3.72 -14.60 -26.70
CA ASP A 127 4.89 -14.77 -25.83
C ASP A 127 5.09 -16.25 -25.41
N ILE A 128 4.24 -17.15 -25.90
CA ILE A 128 4.34 -18.57 -25.64
C ILE A 128 5.05 -19.28 -26.81
N ALA A 129 6.26 -19.75 -26.61
CA ALA A 129 6.94 -20.62 -27.55
C ALA A 129 6.42 -22.05 -27.40
N LEU A 130 5.97 -22.64 -28.50
CA LEU A 130 5.46 -24.01 -28.54
C LEU A 130 6.40 -24.91 -29.34
N THR A 131 6.68 -26.10 -28.80
CA THR A 131 7.28 -27.22 -29.55
C THR A 131 6.18 -28.22 -29.81
N PRO A 132 5.74 -28.38 -31.05
CA PRO A 132 4.71 -29.38 -31.40
C PRO A 132 5.14 -30.82 -31.06
N GLN A 133 4.19 -31.64 -30.68
CA GLN A 133 4.42 -33.08 -30.56
C GLN A 133 4.73 -33.66 -31.94
N SER A 134 5.84 -34.34 -32.07
CA SER A 134 6.28 -35.04 -33.29
C SER A 134 6.39 -36.58 -33.11
N ASN A 135 6.45 -37.06 -31.86
CA ASN A 135 6.55 -38.47 -31.53
C ASN A 135 5.20 -39.04 -31.13
N CYS A 136 4.85 -40.24 -31.63
CA CYS A 136 3.66 -40.96 -31.18
C CYS A 136 3.82 -41.50 -29.75
N SER A 137 5.02 -41.94 -29.38
CA SER A 137 5.38 -42.43 -28.05
C SER A 137 6.91 -42.48 -27.91
N PRO A 138 7.50 -41.93 -26.77
CA PRO A 138 6.83 -41.06 -25.83
C PRO A 138 6.47 -39.71 -26.47
N VAL A 139 5.46 -39.00 -25.90
CA VAL A 139 5.10 -37.64 -26.30
C VAL A 139 6.27 -36.68 -26.05
N ASN A 140 6.41 -35.63 -26.87
CA ASN A 140 7.56 -34.72 -26.81
C ASN A 140 7.19 -33.24 -27.04
N GLY A 141 5.92 -32.85 -26.98
CA GLY A 141 5.51 -31.48 -27.07
C GLY A 141 5.92 -30.67 -25.83
N SER A 142 6.15 -29.36 -25.97
CA SER A 142 6.41 -28.48 -24.84
C SER A 142 5.90 -27.06 -25.08
N ALA A 143 5.78 -26.31 -24.00
CA ALA A 143 5.43 -24.90 -24.01
C ALA A 143 6.35 -24.12 -23.07
N THR A 144 6.73 -22.92 -23.49
CA THR A 144 7.55 -21.99 -22.70
C THR A 144 6.98 -20.59 -22.79
N VAL A 145 6.72 -19.95 -21.66
CA VAL A 145 6.43 -18.50 -21.59
C VAL A 145 7.75 -17.76 -21.62
N ASN A 146 7.96 -16.93 -22.64
CA ASN A 146 9.19 -16.15 -22.82
C ASN A 146 9.12 -14.81 -22.09
N GLU A 147 7.93 -14.24 -22.01
CA GLU A 147 7.69 -12.92 -21.47
C GLU A 147 6.35 -12.88 -20.75
N ILE A 148 6.20 -11.97 -19.79
CA ILE A 148 4.91 -11.58 -19.20
C ILE A 148 4.66 -10.10 -19.43
N THR A 149 3.40 -9.75 -19.46
CA THR A 149 2.92 -8.36 -19.56
C THR A 149 2.46 -7.89 -18.17
N VAL A 150 2.97 -6.74 -17.72
CA VAL A 150 2.58 -6.11 -16.45
C VAL A 150 1.97 -4.75 -16.75
N ASN A 151 0.72 -4.56 -16.34
CA ASN A 151 -0.07 -3.34 -16.61
C ASN A 151 -0.09 -2.96 -18.11
N GLY A 152 -0.15 -3.96 -18.99
CA GLY A 152 -0.21 -3.77 -20.45
C GLY A 152 1.15 -3.52 -21.11
N ALA A 153 2.26 -3.63 -20.40
CA ALA A 153 3.62 -3.53 -20.95
C ALA A 153 4.37 -4.83 -20.78
N GLY A 154 4.95 -5.38 -21.88
CA GLY A 154 5.86 -6.52 -21.83
C GLY A 154 7.13 -6.17 -21.06
N ILE A 155 7.61 -7.07 -20.20
CA ILE A 155 8.82 -6.85 -19.39
C ILE A 155 10.06 -7.58 -19.90
N GLY A 156 9.94 -8.30 -21.05
CA GLY A 156 11.03 -9.00 -21.72
C GLY A 156 11.60 -10.21 -20.98
N ASN A 157 10.95 -10.68 -19.92
CA ASN A 157 11.40 -11.84 -19.15
C ASN A 157 10.29 -12.40 -18.25
N THR A 158 10.60 -13.51 -17.55
CA THR A 158 9.70 -14.19 -16.59
C THR A 158 10.28 -14.27 -15.17
N THR A 159 11.37 -13.56 -14.91
CA THR A 159 12.09 -13.60 -13.62
C THR A 159 11.22 -13.08 -12.48
N GLY A 160 11.17 -13.83 -11.39
CA GLY A 160 10.39 -13.46 -10.20
C GLY A 160 8.92 -13.92 -10.23
N TYR A 161 8.51 -14.61 -11.29
CA TYR A 161 7.17 -15.16 -11.44
C TYR A 161 7.15 -16.67 -11.37
N THR A 162 6.04 -17.22 -10.89
CA THR A 162 5.76 -18.65 -10.89
C THR A 162 4.55 -18.94 -11.78
N PHE A 163 4.56 -20.08 -12.44
CA PHE A 163 3.55 -20.46 -13.41
C PHE A 163 2.80 -21.71 -12.93
N THR A 164 1.52 -21.77 -13.20
CA THR A 164 0.71 -22.96 -13.04
C THR A 164 0.09 -23.28 -14.38
N TRP A 165 0.39 -24.48 -14.88
CA TRP A 165 -0.11 -24.95 -16.17
C TRP A 165 -1.38 -25.76 -15.97
N TYR A 166 -2.40 -25.44 -16.72
CA TYR A 166 -3.71 -26.08 -16.64
C TYR A 166 -4.03 -26.82 -17.94
N GLU A 167 -4.83 -27.87 -17.81
CA GLU A 167 -5.48 -28.50 -18.94
C GLU A 167 -6.54 -27.56 -19.56
N SER A 168 -7.05 -27.91 -20.73
CA SER A 168 -8.02 -27.10 -21.50
C SER A 168 -9.27 -26.68 -20.71
N ASN A 169 -9.59 -27.33 -19.62
CA ASN A 169 -10.70 -26.97 -18.73
C ASN A 169 -10.40 -25.76 -17.83
N GLY A 170 -9.15 -25.26 -17.80
CA GLY A 170 -8.71 -24.11 -17.01
C GLY A 170 -8.70 -24.32 -15.49
N THR A 171 -8.96 -25.53 -15.01
CA THR A 171 -9.07 -25.84 -13.56
C THR A 171 -8.21 -26.99 -13.11
N THR A 172 -7.97 -27.98 -13.99
CA THR A 172 -7.11 -29.13 -13.69
C THR A 172 -5.65 -28.79 -13.98
N VAL A 173 -4.80 -28.86 -12.96
CA VAL A 173 -3.36 -28.64 -13.11
C VAL A 173 -2.75 -29.80 -13.88
N VAL A 174 -1.90 -29.50 -14.88
CA VAL A 174 -1.13 -30.51 -15.60
C VAL A 174 -0.16 -31.20 -14.65
N ALA A 175 -0.33 -32.50 -14.44
CA ALA A 175 0.44 -33.26 -13.47
C ALA A 175 1.96 -33.24 -13.79
N GLY A 176 2.76 -32.84 -12.80
CA GLY A 176 4.21 -32.76 -12.93
C GLY A 176 4.73 -31.53 -13.70
N SER A 177 3.86 -30.57 -14.09
CA SER A 177 4.26 -29.40 -14.88
C SER A 177 5.27 -28.49 -14.17
N GLY A 178 5.35 -28.53 -12.84
CA GLY A 178 6.22 -27.62 -12.07
C GLY A 178 5.67 -26.17 -12.02
N THR A 179 6.52 -25.24 -11.61
CA THR A 179 6.19 -23.80 -11.49
C THR A 179 7.10 -22.91 -12.34
N ALA A 180 7.88 -23.48 -13.24
CA ALA A 180 8.76 -22.73 -14.15
C ALA A 180 8.00 -22.19 -15.36
N ALA A 181 8.59 -21.22 -16.04
CA ALA A 181 8.07 -20.66 -17.30
C ALA A 181 8.00 -21.71 -18.43
N THR A 182 8.88 -22.70 -18.40
CA THR A 182 8.79 -23.87 -19.29
C THR A 182 8.10 -25.00 -18.54
N ILE A 183 7.12 -25.62 -19.20
CA ILE A 183 6.41 -26.75 -18.60
C ILE A 183 7.39 -27.93 -18.40
N GLY A 184 7.38 -28.50 -17.18
CA GLY A 184 8.34 -29.53 -16.77
C GLY A 184 8.06 -30.94 -17.28
N VAL A 185 6.99 -31.16 -18.03
CA VAL A 185 6.59 -32.47 -18.58
C VAL A 185 6.37 -32.36 -20.08
N ALA A 186 6.55 -33.48 -20.78
CA ALA A 186 6.23 -33.58 -22.19
C ALA A 186 4.69 -33.56 -22.40
N LEU A 187 4.25 -32.77 -23.38
CA LEU A 187 2.84 -32.60 -23.69
C LEU A 187 2.42 -33.46 -24.89
N ALA A 188 1.24 -34.05 -24.78
CA ALA A 188 0.53 -34.59 -25.94
C ALA A 188 -0.05 -33.43 -26.78
N ALA A 189 -0.48 -33.73 -28.02
CA ALA A 189 -1.25 -32.74 -28.80
C ALA A 189 -2.57 -32.45 -28.08
N GLY A 190 -2.88 -31.15 -27.88
CA GLY A 190 -4.06 -30.72 -27.14
C GLY A 190 -4.04 -29.23 -26.86
N ASN A 191 -5.05 -28.77 -26.14
CA ASN A 191 -5.13 -27.42 -25.61
C ASN A 191 -4.76 -27.43 -24.09
N TYR A 192 -4.05 -26.43 -23.69
CA TYR A 192 -3.55 -26.25 -22.32
C TYR A 192 -3.76 -24.83 -21.85
#